data_1f89912a5746a69890bf576e21316fe6
#
_entry.id   1f89912a5746a69890bf576e21316fe6
#
_cell.length_a   1.000
_cell.length_b   1.000
_cell.length_c   1.000
_cell.angle_alpha   90.00
_cell.angle_beta   90.00
_cell.angle_gamma   90.00
#
_symmetry.space_group_name_H-M   'P 1'
#
loop_
_entity.id
_entity.type
_entity.pdbx_description
1 polymer ?
#
loop_
_entity_poly.entity_id
_entity_poly.type
_entity_poly.pdbx_seq_one_letter_code
_entity_poly.pdbx_strand_id
1 'polypeptide(L)'
;MTTMLTTPAAIVGALKCQNDSYLQTLETRVVSCEEYVPPKEEKNNKPRSRKSTDPTKLSSNGGSTPSQIWHVEFEDSVLFPEGGGQHTDHGTITLLEDESAKTTIPITSIQRHGLRCIHFSPTAMKPGIPVRQEVDFNRRWDLMQQHTGQHLLSAVMDSMSLPTLGWSMGQPGEMNYVELPCKPSDEEIQLIQKKSNELIRKNLAITVETPAGKGSDSLPDDYDKEKGVIRFIKIGDLDYNACCGTHLQQSSHIGVILLHHTQSVRGTNCRLYFTAGDRAIALATDSINGLRNIAVSMTVSSAPDDVTAGVQRLSEQVSEARKKEKKMLSEIAKFECDRIKAALEKNECVFSHRATDGLDFVNLVIFEIKEVAKERGVVVICSGEVKTTGSIVIFGKPDLVEHMVIKVKDIVSTAKGGGKGEKWQGKVIEWQKGEVEALKSAVAA
;
A
#
# COMPACT_ATOMS: atom_id res chain seq x y z
N MET A 1 37.81 34.16 29.06
CA MET A 1 37.19 33.19 28.11
C MET A 1 36.98 31.87 28.88
N THR A 2 35.80 31.67 29.42
CA THR A 2 35.45 30.41 30.10
C THR A 2 35.17 29.40 29.04
N THR A 3 36.09 28.45 28.83
CA THR A 3 35.89 27.28 27.98
C THR A 3 34.73 26.51 28.60
N MET A 4 33.54 26.60 28.02
CA MET A 4 32.45 25.68 28.35
C MET A 4 32.91 24.26 27.99
N LEU A 5 33.13 23.45 29.01
CA LEU A 5 33.30 22.02 28.85
C LEU A 5 32.02 21.49 28.23
N THR A 6 32.00 21.27 26.92
CA THR A 6 30.89 20.58 26.24
C THR A 6 30.91 19.13 26.69
N THR A 7 29.88 18.69 27.38
CA THR A 7 29.67 17.28 27.67
C THR A 7 29.60 16.54 26.35
N PRO A 8 30.32 15.40 26.16
CA PRO A 8 30.21 14.65 24.93
C PRO A 8 28.79 14.11 24.75
N ALA A 9 28.31 14.05 23.52
CA ALA A 9 27.00 13.51 23.21
C ALA A 9 26.92 12.02 23.62
N ALA A 10 25.77 11.62 24.16
CA ALA A 10 25.48 10.23 24.47
C ALA A 10 25.42 9.42 23.15
N ILE A 11 25.94 8.20 23.20
CA ILE A 11 25.99 7.31 22.05
C ILE A 11 24.71 6.48 21.93
N VAL A 12 24.36 6.13 20.69
CA VAL A 12 23.26 5.19 20.44
C VAL A 12 23.59 3.84 21.09
N GLY A 13 22.65 3.31 21.87
CA GLY A 13 22.82 2.18 22.78
C GLY A 13 22.77 2.62 24.25
N ALA A 14 23.10 3.89 24.55
CA ALA A 14 23.09 4.44 25.91
C ALA A 14 22.17 5.69 26.06
N LEU A 15 21.38 6.04 25.03
CA LEU A 15 20.46 7.17 25.09
C LEU A 15 19.42 7.01 26.20
N LYS A 16 18.93 8.12 26.75
CA LYS A 16 17.88 8.10 27.78
C LYS A 16 16.65 7.32 27.35
N CYS A 17 16.19 7.50 26.12
CA CYS A 17 15.05 6.74 25.58
C CYS A 17 15.30 5.24 25.49
N GLN A 18 16.54 4.80 25.43
CA GLN A 18 16.93 3.39 25.38
C GLN A 18 17.07 2.79 26.77
N ASN A 19 17.37 3.59 27.80
CA ASN A 19 17.42 3.18 29.19
C ASN A 19 16.05 3.25 29.86
N ASP A 20 15.28 4.33 29.56
CA ASP A 20 13.89 4.48 29.98
C ASP A 20 13.03 4.85 28.77
N SER A 21 12.41 3.83 28.19
CA SER A 21 11.55 3.96 27.02
C SER A 21 10.22 4.68 27.30
N TYR A 22 9.86 4.85 28.59
CA TYR A 22 8.66 5.55 29.04
C TYR A 22 8.90 7.03 29.34
N LEU A 23 10.15 7.48 29.31
CA LEU A 23 10.49 8.88 29.45
C LEU A 23 9.90 9.68 28.26
N GLN A 24 9.07 10.68 28.55
CA GLN A 24 8.37 11.48 27.55
C GLN A 24 9.05 12.80 27.26
N THR A 25 9.76 13.36 28.24
CA THR A 25 10.42 14.67 28.12
C THR A 25 11.85 14.60 28.66
N LEU A 26 12.73 15.37 28.05
CA LEU A 26 14.13 15.49 28.50
C LEU A 26 14.62 16.92 28.28
N GLU A 27 15.18 17.52 29.33
CA GLU A 27 15.97 18.74 29.20
C GLU A 27 17.43 18.38 28.93
N THR A 28 17.99 18.95 27.88
CA THR A 28 19.33 18.67 27.37
C THR A 28 19.92 19.92 26.71
N ARG A 29 21.11 19.80 26.11
CA ARG A 29 21.77 20.92 25.41
C ARG A 29 22.16 20.49 23.99
N VAL A 30 22.19 21.46 23.09
CA VAL A 30 22.72 21.29 21.74
C VAL A 30 24.23 21.13 21.81
N VAL A 31 24.75 20.05 21.27
CA VAL A 31 26.21 19.79 21.15
C VAL A 31 26.72 20.32 19.81
N SER A 32 26.06 19.98 18.71
CA SER A 32 26.44 20.42 17.38
C SER A 32 25.20 20.71 16.50
N CYS A 33 25.38 21.58 15.53
CA CYS A 33 24.38 21.87 14.51
C CYS A 33 25.11 22.20 13.21
N GLU A 34 24.91 21.35 12.20
CA GLU A 34 25.58 21.44 10.89
C GLU A 34 24.52 21.45 9.78
N GLU A 35 24.76 22.19 8.71
CA GLU A 35 23.86 22.18 7.56
C GLU A 35 23.90 20.82 6.87
N TYR A 36 22.73 20.22 6.59
CA TYR A 36 22.63 18.97 5.84
C TYR A 36 22.82 19.21 4.36
N VAL A 37 23.87 18.64 3.80
CA VAL A 37 24.09 18.59 2.37
C VAL A 37 23.76 17.19 1.87
N PRO A 38 22.68 17.02 1.08
CA PRO A 38 22.33 15.70 0.56
C PRO A 38 23.47 15.14 -0.30
N PRO A 39 23.80 13.86 -0.16
CA PRO A 39 24.83 13.23 -0.99
C PRO A 39 24.42 13.33 -2.47
N LYS A 40 25.39 13.69 -3.33
CA LYS A 40 25.16 13.74 -4.78
C LYS A 40 24.74 12.35 -5.26
N GLU A 41 23.62 12.26 -5.98
CA GLU A 41 23.15 10.99 -6.58
C GLU A 41 24.22 10.48 -7.57
N GLU A 42 24.97 9.48 -7.17
CA GLU A 42 25.73 8.67 -8.11
C GLU A 42 24.75 7.82 -8.92
N LYS A 43 24.71 8.09 -10.24
CA LYS A 43 23.94 7.31 -11.22
C LYS A 43 24.56 5.91 -11.38
N ASN A 44 24.38 5.05 -10.38
CA ASN A 44 24.73 3.65 -10.46
C ASN A 44 23.45 2.79 -10.38
N ASN A 45 23.06 2.27 -11.56
CA ASN A 45 21.99 1.32 -11.80
C ASN A 45 22.23 -0.01 -11.04
N LYS A 46 21.80 -0.10 -9.78
CA LYS A 46 21.45 -1.37 -9.14
C LYS A 46 20.24 -1.14 -8.22
N PRO A 47 19.17 -1.94 -8.30
CA PRO A 47 18.04 -1.82 -7.40
C PRO A 47 18.49 -2.21 -5.99
N ARG A 48 18.75 -1.24 -5.12
CA ARG A 48 18.93 -1.47 -3.69
C ARG A 48 17.55 -1.71 -3.07
N SER A 49 17.36 -2.90 -2.56
CA SER A 49 16.26 -3.27 -1.70
C SER A 49 16.49 -2.66 -0.29
N ARG A 50 16.20 -1.41 -0.13
CA ARG A 50 15.87 -0.69 1.12
C ARG A 50 15.42 0.69 0.66
N LYS A 51 14.15 1.01 0.86
CA LYS A 51 13.68 2.40 0.78
C LYS A 51 14.35 3.13 1.95
N SER A 52 15.46 3.83 1.68
CA SER A 52 15.92 4.86 2.60
C SER A 52 14.86 5.95 2.59
N THR A 53 14.29 6.25 3.74
CA THR A 53 13.45 7.42 3.95
C THR A 53 14.35 8.65 3.81
N ASP A 54 14.43 9.19 2.60
CA ASP A 54 15.07 10.47 2.32
C ASP A 54 14.25 11.56 3.06
N PRO A 55 14.82 12.23 4.08
CA PRO A 55 14.08 13.22 4.86
C PRO A 55 13.58 14.39 4.03
N THR A 56 14.08 14.58 2.80
CA THR A 56 13.62 15.62 1.88
C THR A 56 12.31 15.27 1.17
N LYS A 57 11.86 13.99 1.20
CA LYS A 57 10.66 13.50 0.50
C LYS A 57 9.39 13.41 1.35
N LEU A 58 9.46 13.74 2.64
CA LEU A 58 8.32 13.65 3.57
C LEU A 58 7.35 14.84 3.52
N SER A 59 7.49 15.77 2.58
CA SER A 59 6.66 16.97 2.47
C SER A 59 6.08 17.16 1.07
N SER A 60 5.26 16.21 0.60
CA SER A 60 4.49 16.39 -0.64
C SER A 60 2.98 16.43 -0.42
N ASN A 61 2.55 17.30 0.52
CA ASN A 61 1.19 17.84 0.49
C ASN A 61 1.27 19.37 0.59
N GLY A 62 1.38 20.00 -0.58
CA GLY A 62 1.06 21.41 -0.81
C GLY A 62 1.92 22.46 -0.09
N GLY A 63 2.96 22.99 -0.75
CA GLY A 63 3.59 24.25 -0.41
C GLY A 63 5.07 24.14 -0.02
N SER A 64 5.92 24.78 -0.81
CA SER A 64 7.33 25.15 -0.60
C SER A 64 8.25 24.14 0.09
N THR A 65 9.21 23.63 -0.66
CA THR A 65 10.38 22.88 -0.17
C THR A 65 11.01 23.65 1.01
N PRO A 66 11.25 23.02 2.18
CA PRO A 66 12.05 23.67 3.21
C PRO A 66 13.45 23.89 2.64
N SER A 67 13.89 25.13 2.62
CA SER A 67 15.08 25.58 1.94
C SER A 67 16.38 25.07 2.57
N GLN A 68 16.35 24.63 3.82
CA GLN A 68 17.52 24.14 4.56
C GLN A 68 17.10 23.13 5.64
N ILE A 69 17.88 22.05 5.79
CA ILE A 69 17.76 21.06 6.87
C ILE A 69 19.08 21.05 7.65
N TRP A 70 18.98 20.84 8.96
CA TRP A 70 20.13 20.85 9.86
C TRP A 70 20.27 19.52 10.58
N HIS A 71 21.48 19.03 10.68
CA HIS A 71 21.89 17.92 11.53
C HIS A 71 22.18 18.44 12.92
N VAL A 72 21.40 18.04 13.90
CA VAL A 72 21.55 18.48 15.29
C VAL A 72 21.85 17.29 16.19
N GLU A 73 22.86 17.42 17.02
CA GLU A 73 23.15 16.50 18.13
C GLU A 73 22.92 17.18 19.47
N PHE A 74 22.49 16.39 20.43
CA PHE A 74 22.28 16.83 21.81
C PHE A 74 23.19 16.03 22.76
N GLU A 75 23.39 16.54 24.00
CA GLU A 75 24.11 15.78 25.03
C GLU A 75 23.46 14.43 25.29
N ASP A 76 22.12 14.34 25.22
CA ASP A 76 21.36 13.08 25.29
C ASP A 76 20.02 13.23 24.55
N SER A 77 19.29 12.12 24.33
CA SER A 77 18.03 12.16 23.61
C SER A 77 16.95 11.30 24.23
N VAL A 78 15.72 11.86 24.29
CA VAL A 78 14.48 11.12 24.53
C VAL A 78 13.87 10.61 23.25
N LEU A 79 14.32 11.11 22.10
CA LEU A 79 13.84 10.71 20.76
C LEU A 79 14.72 9.59 20.19
N PHE A 80 14.10 8.47 19.87
CA PHE A 80 14.80 7.27 19.36
C PHE A 80 15.13 7.40 17.87
N PRO A 81 16.39 7.20 17.45
CA PRO A 81 16.75 7.09 16.04
C PRO A 81 16.31 5.76 15.44
N GLU A 82 16.04 5.72 14.14
CA GLU A 82 15.76 4.47 13.44
C GLU A 82 16.85 3.43 13.69
N GLY A 83 16.44 2.21 14.05
CA GLY A 83 17.41 1.12 14.30
C GLY A 83 16.75 -0.17 14.78
N GLY A 84 17.41 -1.32 14.50
CA GLY A 84 16.93 -2.65 14.92
C GLY A 84 15.57 -3.03 14.32
N GLY A 85 15.23 -2.50 13.16
CA GLY A 85 13.92 -2.71 12.52
C GLY A 85 12.80 -1.81 13.04
N GLN A 86 13.06 -0.99 14.07
CA GLN A 86 12.11 -0.01 14.60
C GLN A 86 12.27 1.33 13.88
N HIS A 87 11.16 1.95 13.51
CA HIS A 87 11.14 3.29 12.91
C HIS A 87 11.53 4.36 13.93
N THR A 88 11.99 5.51 13.41
CA THR A 88 12.30 6.70 14.20
C THR A 88 11.06 7.22 14.95
N ASP A 89 11.31 7.79 16.12
CA ASP A 89 10.29 8.59 16.81
C ASP A 89 9.99 9.88 16.06
N HIS A 90 8.88 10.49 16.44
CA HIS A 90 8.57 11.89 16.20
C HIS A 90 8.51 12.63 17.54
N GLY A 91 8.69 13.94 17.48
CA GLY A 91 8.58 14.77 18.68
C GLY A 91 8.82 16.24 18.40
N THR A 92 9.05 16.98 19.45
CA THR A 92 9.33 18.42 19.37
C THR A 92 10.54 18.81 20.22
N ILE A 93 11.19 19.89 19.81
CA ILE A 93 12.27 20.53 20.55
C ILE A 93 11.86 21.96 20.86
N THR A 94 11.81 22.33 22.13
CA THR A 94 11.53 23.68 22.59
C THR A 94 12.80 24.33 23.08
N LEU A 95 13.16 25.51 22.53
CA LEU A 95 14.31 26.28 22.97
C LEU A 95 13.98 26.93 24.33
N LEU A 96 14.92 26.87 25.30
CA LEU A 96 14.74 27.38 26.66
C LEU A 96 15.49 28.70 26.95
N GLU A 97 16.01 29.36 25.92
CA GLU A 97 16.75 30.65 26.10
C GLU A 97 15.88 31.84 26.43
N ASP A 98 14.62 31.87 25.97
CA ASP A 98 13.70 32.98 26.18
C ASP A 98 12.37 32.49 26.73
N GLU A 99 12.07 32.84 27.98
CA GLU A 99 10.78 32.49 28.60
C GLU A 99 9.59 33.18 27.92
N SER A 100 9.83 34.28 27.20
CA SER A 100 8.79 35.10 26.54
C SER A 100 8.42 34.60 25.13
N ALA A 101 9.32 33.82 24.45
CA ALA A 101 9.14 33.34 23.07
C ALA A 101 9.56 31.89 22.96
N LYS A 102 8.73 30.94 23.46
CA LYS A 102 8.98 29.51 23.34
C LYS A 102 8.84 29.07 21.89
N THR A 103 9.96 28.93 21.19
CA THR A 103 9.99 28.36 19.84
C THR A 103 10.01 26.84 19.93
N THR A 104 8.96 26.19 19.43
CA THR A 104 8.85 24.74 19.34
C THR A 104 9.08 24.28 17.92
N ILE A 105 10.01 23.36 17.72
CA ILE A 105 10.49 22.88 16.43
C ILE A 105 10.09 21.40 16.31
N PRO A 106 9.31 20.99 15.28
CA PRO A 106 8.96 19.59 15.05
C PRO A 106 10.15 18.82 14.52
N ILE A 107 10.35 17.60 15.04
CA ILE A 107 11.35 16.62 14.59
C ILE A 107 10.62 15.36 14.19
N THR A 108 10.76 14.97 12.92
CA THR A 108 10.09 13.79 12.33
C THR A 108 11.07 12.78 11.76
N SER A 109 12.38 13.07 11.80
CA SER A 109 13.43 12.17 11.33
C SER A 109 14.63 12.25 12.26
N ILE A 110 15.00 11.11 12.82
CA ILE A 110 16.20 10.94 13.63
C ILE A 110 16.90 9.70 13.08
N GLN A 111 18.18 9.79 12.80
CA GLN A 111 18.96 8.70 12.22
C GLN A 111 20.20 8.39 13.04
N ARG A 112 20.60 7.14 12.99
CA ARG A 112 21.86 6.67 13.56
C ARG A 112 22.97 6.80 12.49
N HIS A 113 24.02 7.55 12.80
CA HIS A 113 25.24 7.61 12.01
C HIS A 113 26.41 7.05 12.84
N GLY A 114 26.73 5.78 12.65
CA GLY A 114 27.65 5.08 13.56
C GLY A 114 27.09 4.98 14.99
N LEU A 115 27.72 5.65 15.94
CA LEU A 115 27.22 5.75 17.33
C LEU A 115 26.47 7.08 17.60
N ARG A 116 26.46 8.01 16.65
CA ARG A 116 25.82 9.34 16.79
C ARG A 116 24.33 9.27 16.56
N CYS A 117 23.58 10.04 17.34
CA CYS A 117 22.13 10.24 17.20
C CYS A 117 21.88 11.60 16.53
N ILE A 118 21.53 11.61 15.24
CA ILE A 118 21.37 12.81 14.43
C ILE A 118 19.88 13.13 14.26
N HIS A 119 19.50 14.34 14.72
CA HIS A 119 18.15 14.86 14.55
C HIS A 119 18.09 15.78 13.35
N PHE A 120 17.17 15.55 12.42
CA PHE A 120 16.95 16.39 11.24
C PHE A 120 16.00 17.53 11.60
N SER A 121 16.52 18.75 11.71
CA SER A 121 15.77 19.94 12.11
C SER A 121 15.54 20.89 10.93
N PRO A 122 14.33 21.46 10.77
CA PRO A 122 14.08 22.53 9.80
C PRO A 122 14.67 23.88 10.22
N THR A 123 15.21 23.99 11.44
CA THR A 123 15.72 25.23 12.02
C THR A 123 17.09 25.01 12.62
N ALA A 124 18.03 25.94 12.36
CA ALA A 124 19.34 25.93 12.99
C ALA A 124 19.23 26.20 14.50
N MET A 125 20.11 25.54 15.26
CA MET A 125 20.22 25.71 16.72
C MET A 125 21.67 26.02 17.08
N LYS A 126 21.89 26.96 18.01
CA LYS A 126 23.26 27.28 18.44
C LYS A 126 23.77 26.21 19.41
N PRO A 127 25.00 25.71 19.28
CA PRO A 127 25.62 24.85 20.29
C PRO A 127 25.61 25.50 21.70
N GLY A 128 25.38 24.69 22.71
CA GLY A 128 25.29 25.10 24.11
C GLY A 128 23.90 25.56 24.58
N ILE A 129 22.94 25.79 23.68
CA ILE A 129 21.58 26.19 24.04
C ILE A 129 20.88 25.05 24.82
N PRO A 130 20.24 25.36 25.96
CA PRO A 130 19.37 24.43 26.65
C PRO A 130 18.06 24.27 25.87
N VAL A 131 17.62 23.04 25.76
CA VAL A 131 16.39 22.67 25.06
C VAL A 131 15.60 21.65 25.84
N ARG A 132 14.28 21.61 25.65
CA ARG A 132 13.40 20.53 26.07
C ARG A 132 12.99 19.74 24.85
N GLN A 133 13.27 18.45 24.88
CA GLN A 133 12.76 17.46 23.94
C GLN A 133 11.47 16.86 24.49
N GLU A 134 10.50 16.62 23.64
CA GLU A 134 9.25 15.95 23.95
C GLU A 134 8.91 14.95 22.83
N VAL A 135 8.67 13.67 23.19
CA VAL A 135 8.36 12.61 22.24
C VAL A 135 6.86 12.54 21.97
N ASP A 136 6.46 12.28 20.72
CA ASP A 136 5.11 11.80 20.40
C ASP A 136 4.95 10.39 21.01
N PHE A 137 4.43 10.37 22.24
CA PHE A 137 4.36 9.13 23.01
C PHE A 137 3.32 8.16 22.49
N ASN A 138 2.30 8.60 21.76
CA ASN A 138 1.34 7.71 21.10
C ASN A 138 2.04 6.90 20.00
N ARG A 139 2.86 7.56 19.19
CA ARG A 139 3.70 6.90 18.19
C ARG A 139 4.74 5.97 18.84
N ARG A 140 5.44 6.43 19.88
CA ARG A 140 6.40 5.62 20.64
C ARG A 140 5.73 4.37 21.20
N TRP A 141 4.56 4.50 21.78
CA TRP A 141 3.78 3.40 22.35
C TRP A 141 3.43 2.36 21.28
N ASP A 142 2.88 2.77 20.15
CA ASP A 142 2.61 1.88 19.02
C ASP A 142 3.88 1.14 18.57
N LEU A 143 4.99 1.86 18.33
CA LEU A 143 6.25 1.24 17.93
C LEU A 143 6.77 0.23 18.95
N MET A 144 6.67 0.52 20.25
CA MET A 144 7.05 -0.40 21.33
C MET A 144 6.13 -1.64 21.37
N GLN A 145 4.81 -1.45 21.15
CA GLN A 145 3.88 -2.59 21.09
C GLN A 145 4.24 -3.54 19.94
N GLN A 146 4.54 -3.00 18.74
CA GLN A 146 4.92 -3.81 17.59
C GLN A 146 6.27 -4.51 17.84
N HIS A 147 7.28 -3.80 18.33
CA HIS A 147 8.62 -4.33 18.53
C HIS A 147 8.67 -5.38 19.64
N THR A 148 8.09 -5.08 20.78
CA THR A 148 8.02 -6.04 21.92
C THR A 148 7.13 -7.23 21.56
N GLY A 149 6.05 -7.00 20.81
CA GLY A 149 5.20 -8.04 20.27
C GLY A 149 5.95 -8.99 19.33
N GLN A 150 6.85 -8.46 18.51
CA GLN A 150 7.72 -9.26 17.63
C GLN A 150 8.68 -10.15 18.46
N HIS A 151 9.35 -9.61 19.49
CA HIS A 151 10.23 -10.41 20.35
C HIS A 151 9.49 -11.55 21.03
N LEU A 152 8.32 -11.27 21.63
CA LEU A 152 7.49 -12.30 22.28
C LEU A 152 7.00 -13.33 21.26
N LEU A 153 6.58 -12.92 20.08
CA LEU A 153 6.15 -13.81 19.00
C LEU A 153 7.29 -14.72 18.54
N SER A 154 8.49 -14.16 18.30
CA SER A 154 9.68 -14.93 17.91
C SER A 154 10.07 -15.96 18.96
N ALA A 155 10.06 -15.61 20.24
CA ALA A 155 10.37 -16.56 21.32
C ALA A 155 9.36 -17.73 21.36
N VAL A 156 8.07 -17.47 21.10
CA VAL A 156 7.06 -18.54 20.98
C VAL A 156 7.35 -19.44 19.80
N MET A 157 7.66 -18.86 18.63
CA MET A 157 7.97 -19.63 17.43
C MET A 157 9.27 -20.43 17.55
N ASP A 158 10.29 -19.87 18.17
CA ASP A 158 11.55 -20.58 18.47
C ASP A 158 11.30 -21.82 19.33
N SER A 159 10.40 -21.73 20.33
CA SER A 159 9.96 -22.86 21.14
C SER A 159 9.27 -23.98 20.34
N MET A 160 8.83 -23.66 19.13
CA MET A 160 8.16 -24.59 18.20
C MET A 160 9.04 -24.97 17.00
N SER A 161 10.34 -24.70 17.06
CA SER A 161 11.30 -24.96 15.98
C SER A 161 11.00 -24.21 14.67
N LEU A 162 10.41 -23.03 14.78
CA LEU A 162 10.13 -22.08 13.69
C LEU A 162 10.94 -20.80 13.90
N PRO A 163 12.27 -20.81 13.72
CA PRO A 163 13.12 -19.65 14.02
C PRO A 163 12.82 -18.47 13.10
N THR A 164 12.86 -17.26 13.66
CA THR A 164 12.74 -16.02 12.90
C THR A 164 14.01 -15.75 12.12
N LEU A 165 13.94 -15.73 10.77
CA LEU A 165 15.05 -15.41 9.88
C LEU A 165 15.24 -13.89 9.70
N GLY A 166 14.18 -13.12 9.90
CA GLY A 166 14.16 -11.69 9.79
C GLY A 166 12.77 -11.13 10.10
N TRP A 167 12.66 -9.82 10.22
CA TRP A 167 11.39 -9.17 10.43
C TRP A 167 11.35 -7.75 9.84
N SER A 168 10.17 -7.19 9.70
CA SER A 168 9.99 -5.79 9.32
C SER A 168 8.76 -5.22 10.00
N MET A 169 8.92 -4.02 10.53
CA MET A 169 7.83 -3.23 11.07
C MET A 169 7.15 -2.47 9.93
N GLY A 170 5.82 -2.62 9.81
CA GLY A 170 5.01 -1.79 8.92
C GLY A 170 4.87 -0.36 9.43
N GLN A 171 4.58 0.57 8.54
CA GLN A 171 4.20 1.93 8.93
C GLN A 171 2.89 1.93 9.75
N PRO A 172 2.56 3.00 10.48
CA PRO A 172 1.27 3.10 11.15
C PRO A 172 0.11 2.77 10.18
N GLY A 173 -0.75 1.84 10.60
CA GLY A 173 -1.83 1.29 9.77
C GLY A 173 -1.44 0.10 8.88
N GLU A 174 -0.18 -0.25 8.78
CA GLU A 174 0.30 -1.43 8.04
C GLU A 174 0.59 -2.61 8.99
N MET A 175 0.57 -3.82 8.44
CA MET A 175 0.94 -5.03 9.16
C MET A 175 2.46 -5.17 9.23
N ASN A 176 2.96 -5.74 10.33
CA ASN A 176 4.33 -6.22 10.43
C ASN A 176 4.44 -7.62 9.85
N TYR A 177 5.66 -8.10 9.59
CA TYR A 177 5.88 -9.51 9.30
C TYR A 177 7.15 -10.04 9.95
N VAL A 178 7.14 -11.35 10.20
CA VAL A 178 8.34 -12.15 10.47
C VAL A 178 8.57 -13.10 9.33
N GLU A 179 9.84 -13.33 8.95
CA GLU A 179 10.23 -14.28 7.93
C GLU A 179 10.64 -15.61 8.59
N LEU A 180 10.05 -16.70 8.12
CA LEU A 180 10.22 -18.06 8.65
C LEU A 180 10.83 -18.96 7.58
N PRO A 181 11.54 -20.06 7.97
CA PRO A 181 12.16 -20.99 7.01
C PRO A 181 11.15 -21.82 6.20
N CYS A 182 9.90 -21.92 6.69
CA CYS A 182 8.82 -22.65 6.02
C CYS A 182 7.47 -22.01 6.33
N LYS A 183 6.45 -22.37 5.58
CA LYS A 183 5.07 -21.96 5.83
C LYS A 183 4.48 -22.81 6.96
N PRO A 184 4.09 -22.20 8.10
CA PRO A 184 3.37 -22.90 9.16
C PRO A 184 1.96 -23.31 8.69
N SER A 185 1.42 -24.39 9.27
CA SER A 185 0.04 -24.78 9.07
C SER A 185 -0.94 -23.84 9.79
N ASP A 186 -2.22 -23.90 9.43
CA ASP A 186 -3.25 -23.06 10.05
C ASP A 186 -3.40 -23.39 11.55
N GLU A 187 -3.24 -24.66 11.93
CA GLU A 187 -3.25 -25.11 13.32
C GLU A 187 -2.04 -24.58 14.10
N GLU A 188 -0.86 -24.58 13.49
CA GLU A 188 0.34 -23.98 14.09
C GLU A 188 0.16 -22.47 14.29
N ILE A 189 -0.38 -21.75 13.31
CA ILE A 189 -0.66 -20.31 13.42
C ILE A 189 -1.62 -20.03 14.58
N GLN A 190 -2.71 -20.81 14.70
CA GLN A 190 -3.65 -20.68 15.81
C GLN A 190 -2.99 -20.95 17.17
N LEU A 191 -2.14 -21.99 17.25
CA LEU A 191 -1.42 -22.32 18.47
C LEU A 191 -0.41 -21.25 18.87
N ILE A 192 0.34 -20.70 17.88
CA ILE A 192 1.28 -19.59 18.10
C ILE A 192 0.54 -18.38 18.64
N GLN A 193 -0.56 -17.98 17.99
CA GLN A 193 -1.39 -16.84 18.44
C GLN A 193 -1.91 -17.04 19.85
N LYS A 194 -2.43 -18.25 20.14
CA LYS A 194 -2.95 -18.60 21.47
C LYS A 194 -1.86 -18.49 22.54
N LYS A 195 -0.69 -19.14 22.34
CA LYS A 195 0.45 -19.10 23.26
C LYS A 195 0.97 -17.68 23.48
N SER A 196 1.10 -16.89 22.42
CA SER A 196 1.55 -15.49 22.51
C SER A 196 0.62 -14.67 23.40
N ASN A 197 -0.70 -14.77 23.19
CA ASN A 197 -1.68 -14.05 24.00
C ASN A 197 -1.80 -14.60 25.43
N GLU A 198 -1.48 -15.87 25.68
CA GLU A 198 -1.36 -16.41 27.04
C GLU A 198 -0.17 -15.82 27.79
N LEU A 199 0.99 -15.62 27.12
CA LEU A 199 2.17 -14.97 27.70
C LEU A 199 1.95 -13.48 27.95
N ILE A 200 1.20 -12.79 27.10
CA ILE A 200 0.76 -11.40 27.35
C ILE A 200 0.00 -11.33 28.67
N ARG A 201 -0.97 -12.24 28.90
CA ARG A 201 -1.78 -12.26 30.12
C ARG A 201 -0.99 -12.62 31.39
N LYS A 202 0.17 -13.31 31.25
CA LYS A 202 1.05 -13.61 32.38
C LYS A 202 1.75 -12.38 32.95
N ASN A 203 1.74 -11.28 32.24
CA ASN A 203 2.34 -10.01 32.66
C ASN A 203 3.81 -10.13 33.06
N LEU A 204 4.61 -10.72 32.17
CA LEU A 204 6.04 -10.92 32.39
C LEU A 204 6.78 -9.59 32.40
N ALA A 205 7.72 -9.40 33.32
CA ALA A 205 8.60 -8.24 33.35
C ALA A 205 9.52 -8.23 32.10
N ILE A 206 9.71 -7.05 31.52
CA ILE A 206 10.64 -6.83 30.42
C ILE A 206 11.70 -5.85 30.88
N THR A 207 12.95 -6.26 30.83
CA THR A 207 14.08 -5.49 31.34
C THR A 207 15.16 -5.30 30.29
N VAL A 208 15.90 -4.21 30.44
CA VAL A 208 17.08 -3.91 29.63
C VAL A 208 18.32 -4.22 30.42
N GLU A 209 19.20 -5.05 29.89
CA GLU A 209 20.48 -5.40 30.48
C GLU A 209 21.63 -4.97 29.56
N THR A 210 22.69 -4.42 30.14
CA THR A 210 23.91 -3.99 29.43
C THR A 210 25.13 -4.66 30.02
N PRO A 211 25.29 -6.01 29.89
CA PRO A 211 26.39 -6.75 30.49
C PRO A 211 27.73 -6.35 29.88
N ALA A 212 28.71 -6.06 30.72
CA ALA A 212 30.08 -5.76 30.30
C ALA A 212 30.71 -6.97 29.56
N GLY A 213 31.33 -6.73 28.41
CA GLY A 213 32.18 -7.72 27.71
C GLY A 213 31.44 -8.78 26.90
N LYS A 214 30.12 -8.70 26.71
CA LYS A 214 29.38 -9.59 25.78
C LYS A 214 29.29 -8.98 24.42
N GLY A 215 29.90 -9.62 23.41
CA GLY A 215 29.64 -9.36 21.98
C GLY A 215 28.33 -10.01 21.53
N SER A 216 27.73 -9.49 20.48
CA SER A 216 26.60 -10.11 19.78
C SER A 216 26.87 -10.10 18.30
N ASP A 217 26.64 -11.24 17.63
CA ASP A 217 26.78 -11.38 16.17
C ASP A 217 25.60 -10.77 15.42
N SER A 218 24.51 -10.44 16.14
CA SER A 218 23.27 -9.88 15.57
C SER A 218 23.26 -8.37 15.39
N LEU A 219 24.36 -7.66 15.71
CA LEU A 219 24.45 -6.22 15.55
C LEU A 219 24.75 -5.83 14.09
N PRO A 220 24.26 -4.65 13.61
CA PRO A 220 24.58 -4.14 12.29
C PRO A 220 26.11 -4.02 12.08
N ASP A 221 26.55 -4.25 10.82
CA ASP A 221 27.97 -4.21 10.45
C ASP A 221 28.62 -2.83 10.68
N ASP A 222 27.81 -1.76 10.61
CA ASP A 222 28.23 -0.37 10.81
C ASP A 222 28.22 0.07 12.30
N TYR A 223 27.87 -0.81 13.23
CA TYR A 223 27.89 -0.54 14.66
C TYR A 223 29.29 -0.87 15.25
N ASP A 224 29.94 0.15 15.82
CA ASP A 224 31.23 -0.02 16.50
C ASP A 224 31.06 -0.85 17.77
N LYS A 225 31.39 -2.15 17.69
CA LYS A 225 31.24 -3.12 18.79
C LYS A 225 32.21 -2.87 19.94
N GLU A 226 33.33 -2.17 19.71
CA GLU A 226 34.33 -1.88 20.74
C GLU A 226 33.95 -0.67 21.61
N LYS A 227 33.33 0.35 20.98
CA LYS A 227 32.95 1.61 21.63
C LYS A 227 31.48 1.71 21.94
N GLY A 228 30.65 0.86 21.32
CA GLY A 228 29.22 0.84 21.46
C GLY A 228 28.74 0.10 22.72
N VAL A 229 27.50 0.39 23.12
CA VAL A 229 26.83 -0.32 24.24
C VAL A 229 25.92 -1.38 23.64
N ILE A 230 26.20 -2.66 24.01
CA ILE A 230 25.37 -3.78 23.61
C ILE A 230 24.29 -3.98 24.66
N ARG A 231 23.04 -3.87 24.24
CA ARG A 231 21.86 -4.02 25.09
C ARG A 231 21.18 -5.35 24.81
N PHE A 232 20.72 -5.99 25.85
CA PHE A 232 19.88 -7.18 25.78
C PHE A 232 18.51 -6.87 26.36
N ILE A 233 17.48 -7.30 25.66
CA ILE A 233 16.10 -7.25 26.13
C ILE A 233 15.75 -8.64 26.68
N LYS A 234 15.30 -8.65 27.91
CA LYS A 234 14.90 -9.88 28.62
C LYS A 234 13.39 -9.85 28.87
N ILE A 235 12.66 -10.87 28.43
CA ILE A 235 11.23 -11.04 28.69
C ILE A 235 11.04 -12.20 29.67
N GLY A 236 10.98 -11.90 30.97
CA GLY A 236 10.98 -12.94 32.02
C GLY A 236 12.10 -13.95 31.82
N ASP A 237 11.77 -15.25 31.79
CA ASP A 237 12.69 -16.33 31.44
C ASP A 237 12.45 -16.85 30.00
N LEU A 238 11.66 -16.13 29.21
CA LEU A 238 11.22 -16.57 27.89
C LEU A 238 12.20 -16.17 26.78
N ASP A 239 12.72 -14.94 26.81
CA ASP A 239 13.55 -14.37 25.76
C ASP A 239 14.70 -13.53 26.32
N TYR A 240 15.88 -13.62 25.67
CA TYR A 240 17.05 -12.83 25.99
C TYR A 240 17.86 -12.54 24.73
N ASN A 241 17.55 -11.45 24.08
CA ASN A 241 18.11 -11.11 22.77
C ASN A 241 18.69 -9.71 22.72
N ALA A 242 19.80 -9.55 21.97
CA ALA A 242 20.40 -8.25 21.72
C ALA A 242 19.45 -7.38 20.87
N CYS A 243 19.12 -6.19 21.37
CA CYS A 243 18.26 -5.25 20.66
C CYS A 243 18.56 -3.80 21.03
N CYS A 244 18.60 -2.91 20.02
CA CYS A 244 18.83 -1.49 20.24
C CYS A 244 17.53 -0.66 20.37
N GLY A 245 16.36 -1.25 20.06
CA GLY A 245 15.07 -0.55 20.06
C GLY A 245 14.55 -0.17 21.45
N THR A 246 13.41 0.52 21.46
CA THR A 246 12.65 0.79 22.68
C THR A 246 11.60 -0.30 22.89
N HIS A 247 11.41 -0.71 24.15
CA HIS A 247 10.52 -1.80 24.51
C HIS A 247 9.57 -1.43 25.65
N LEU A 248 8.46 -2.14 25.72
CA LEU A 248 7.53 -2.09 26.84
C LEU A 248 8.18 -2.69 28.10
N GLN A 249 7.72 -2.29 29.28
CA GLN A 249 8.24 -2.79 30.56
C GLN A 249 7.55 -4.08 31.02
N GLN A 250 6.41 -4.43 30.44
CA GLN A 250 5.64 -5.62 30.80
C GLN A 250 4.96 -6.22 29.57
N SER A 251 4.84 -7.53 29.51
CA SER A 251 4.19 -8.22 28.39
C SER A 251 2.70 -7.85 28.25
N SER A 252 2.01 -7.55 29.35
CA SER A 252 0.60 -7.11 29.31
C SER A 252 0.39 -5.79 28.55
N HIS A 253 1.40 -4.92 28.48
CA HIS A 253 1.33 -3.66 27.74
C HIS A 253 1.32 -3.86 26.20
N ILE A 254 1.68 -5.05 25.72
CA ILE A 254 1.48 -5.42 24.31
C ILE A 254 -0.02 -5.43 23.96
N GLY A 255 -0.87 -5.73 24.93
CA GLY A 255 -2.34 -5.79 24.75
C GLY A 255 -2.77 -7.10 24.09
N VAL A 256 -2.61 -7.24 22.80
CA VAL A 256 -2.97 -8.41 22.00
C VAL A 256 -2.03 -8.58 20.82
N ILE A 257 -1.81 -9.84 20.39
CA ILE A 257 -1.18 -10.15 19.11
C ILE A 257 -2.20 -10.87 18.24
N LEU A 258 -2.41 -10.35 17.02
CA LEU A 258 -3.19 -11.00 15.96
C LEU A 258 -2.25 -11.43 14.84
N LEU A 259 -2.36 -12.70 14.48
CA LEU A 259 -1.69 -13.27 13.30
C LEU A 259 -2.62 -13.21 12.11
N HIS A 260 -2.06 -12.96 10.94
CA HIS A 260 -2.79 -12.77 9.71
C HIS A 260 -2.40 -13.82 8.66
N HIS A 261 -2.50 -13.46 7.39
CA HIS A 261 -2.14 -14.33 6.28
C HIS A 261 -0.62 -14.59 6.21
N THR A 262 -0.28 -15.61 5.47
CA THR A 262 1.10 -15.92 5.11
C THR A 262 1.37 -15.56 3.65
N GLN A 263 2.61 -15.20 3.34
CA GLN A 263 3.08 -14.92 1.97
C GLN A 263 4.35 -15.72 1.70
N SER A 264 4.33 -16.57 0.68
CA SER A 264 5.53 -17.27 0.22
C SER A 264 6.57 -16.28 -0.31
N VAL A 265 7.84 -16.55 -0.02
CA VAL A 265 9.01 -15.79 -0.46
C VAL A 265 9.89 -16.72 -1.31
N ARG A 266 11.15 -16.36 -1.55
CA ARG A 266 12.08 -17.20 -2.29
C ARG A 266 12.40 -18.50 -1.55
N GLY A 267 12.47 -19.61 -2.27
CA GLY A 267 12.71 -20.95 -1.71
C GLY A 267 11.52 -21.43 -0.90
N THR A 268 11.77 -21.97 0.27
CA THR A 268 10.76 -22.43 1.24
C THR A 268 10.30 -21.36 2.22
N ASN A 269 10.96 -20.18 2.22
CA ASN A 269 10.69 -19.13 3.19
C ASN A 269 9.27 -18.57 3.04
N CYS A 270 8.74 -18.14 4.18
CA CYS A 270 7.40 -17.60 4.30
C CYS A 270 7.40 -16.38 5.22
N ARG A 271 6.65 -15.35 4.87
CA ARG A 271 6.33 -14.24 5.77
C ARG A 271 5.02 -14.51 6.46
N LEU A 272 5.04 -14.46 7.78
CA LEU A 272 3.83 -14.46 8.60
C LEU A 272 3.56 -13.03 9.04
N TYR A 273 2.41 -12.49 8.64
CA TYR A 273 2.01 -11.13 9.00
C TYR A 273 1.35 -11.09 10.36
N PHE A 274 1.61 -10.02 11.10
CA PHE A 274 1.03 -9.82 12.43
C PHE A 274 0.81 -8.34 12.75
N THR A 275 -0.04 -8.07 13.72
CA THR A 275 -0.19 -6.78 14.38
C THR A 275 -0.26 -6.98 15.88
N ALA A 276 0.18 -5.98 16.66
CA ALA A 276 0.12 -6.01 18.11
C ALA A 276 -0.57 -4.75 18.65
N GLY A 277 -1.13 -4.84 19.84
CA GLY A 277 -1.63 -3.73 20.62
C GLY A 277 -2.76 -2.94 19.96
N ASP A 278 -2.67 -1.63 20.08
CA ASP A 278 -3.69 -0.70 19.59
C ASP A 278 -3.87 -0.79 18.07
N ARG A 279 -2.81 -1.09 17.32
CA ARG A 279 -2.87 -1.34 15.87
C ARG A 279 -3.71 -2.58 15.55
N ALA A 280 -3.60 -3.64 16.35
CA ALA A 280 -4.40 -4.85 16.19
C ALA A 280 -5.89 -4.59 16.51
N ILE A 281 -6.16 -3.80 17.55
CA ILE A 281 -7.53 -3.41 17.94
C ILE A 281 -8.17 -2.55 16.84
N ALA A 282 -7.45 -1.56 16.31
CA ALA A 282 -7.94 -0.72 15.23
C ALA A 282 -8.28 -1.55 13.98
N LEU A 283 -7.36 -2.44 13.55
CA LEU A 283 -7.58 -3.32 12.40
C LEU A 283 -8.80 -4.24 12.59
N ALA A 284 -8.96 -4.83 13.78
CA ALA A 284 -10.12 -5.68 14.09
C ALA A 284 -11.41 -4.86 14.05
N THR A 285 -11.40 -3.65 14.61
CA THR A 285 -12.56 -2.74 14.61
C THR A 285 -12.98 -2.36 13.20
N ASP A 286 -12.00 -1.98 12.35
CA ASP A 286 -12.27 -1.61 10.96
C ASP A 286 -12.78 -2.79 10.14
N SER A 287 -12.23 -4.00 10.39
CA SER A 287 -12.69 -5.24 9.76
C SER A 287 -14.13 -5.58 10.11
N ILE A 288 -14.51 -5.47 11.39
CA ILE A 288 -15.88 -5.69 11.87
C ILE A 288 -16.85 -4.68 11.24
N ASN A 289 -16.47 -3.40 11.22
CA ASN A 289 -17.28 -2.35 10.59
C ASN A 289 -17.40 -2.57 9.07
N GLY A 290 -16.33 -2.98 8.40
CA GLY A 290 -16.35 -3.35 6.99
C GLY A 290 -17.32 -4.49 6.68
N LEU A 291 -17.25 -5.58 7.45
CA LEU A 291 -18.18 -6.71 7.33
C LEU A 291 -19.63 -6.28 7.55
N ARG A 292 -19.89 -5.44 8.56
CA ARG A 292 -21.23 -4.90 8.83
C ARG A 292 -21.75 -4.08 7.63
N ASN A 293 -20.94 -3.22 7.06
CA ASN A 293 -21.35 -2.40 5.92
C ASN A 293 -21.67 -3.26 4.69
N ILE A 294 -20.87 -4.31 4.42
CA ILE A 294 -21.14 -5.28 3.36
C ILE A 294 -22.46 -6.00 3.64
N ALA A 295 -22.65 -6.50 4.88
CA ALA A 295 -23.86 -7.22 5.28
C ALA A 295 -25.13 -6.38 5.09
N VAL A 296 -25.09 -5.09 5.48
CA VAL A 296 -26.18 -4.14 5.26
C VAL A 296 -26.48 -3.98 3.77
N SER A 297 -25.46 -3.79 2.95
CA SER A 297 -25.61 -3.63 1.49
C SER A 297 -26.22 -4.87 0.82
N MET A 298 -25.97 -6.05 1.38
CA MET A 298 -26.46 -7.34 0.88
C MET A 298 -27.74 -7.82 1.57
N THR A 299 -28.22 -7.11 2.59
CA THR A 299 -29.39 -7.49 3.39
C THR A 299 -29.22 -8.90 4.01
N VAL A 300 -28.05 -9.16 4.62
CA VAL A 300 -27.72 -10.40 5.33
C VAL A 300 -27.24 -10.09 6.75
N SER A 301 -27.09 -11.11 7.59
CA SER A 301 -26.44 -10.98 8.90
C SER A 301 -24.95 -10.59 8.74
N SER A 302 -24.39 -9.88 9.72
CA SER A 302 -22.95 -9.54 9.74
C SER A 302 -22.03 -10.66 10.20
N ALA A 303 -22.56 -11.87 10.43
CA ALA A 303 -21.70 -13.04 10.67
C ALA A 303 -20.87 -13.34 9.42
N PRO A 304 -19.55 -13.66 9.57
CA PRO A 304 -18.67 -13.89 8.43
C PRO A 304 -19.20 -14.92 7.42
N ASP A 305 -19.79 -16.01 7.91
CA ASP A 305 -20.35 -17.08 7.07
C ASP A 305 -21.55 -16.60 6.27
N ASP A 306 -22.43 -15.79 6.87
CA ASP A 306 -23.61 -15.24 6.19
C ASP A 306 -23.21 -14.23 5.11
N VAL A 307 -22.20 -13.39 5.38
CA VAL A 307 -21.63 -12.46 4.38
C VAL A 307 -21.02 -13.24 3.22
N THR A 308 -20.25 -14.27 3.51
CA THR A 308 -19.60 -15.11 2.49
C THR A 308 -20.64 -15.80 1.61
N ALA A 309 -21.66 -16.42 2.22
CA ALA A 309 -22.76 -17.05 1.51
C ALA A 309 -23.57 -16.04 0.67
N GLY A 310 -23.73 -14.82 1.19
CA GLY A 310 -24.38 -13.72 0.46
C GLY A 310 -23.61 -13.29 -0.78
N VAL A 311 -22.29 -13.13 -0.69
CA VAL A 311 -21.40 -12.80 -1.83
C VAL A 311 -21.47 -13.90 -2.89
N GLN A 312 -21.47 -15.18 -2.47
CA GLN A 312 -21.55 -16.30 -3.40
C GLN A 312 -22.89 -16.30 -4.15
N ARG A 313 -24.03 -16.13 -3.45
CA ARG A 313 -25.37 -16.01 -4.08
C ARG A 313 -25.41 -14.87 -5.10
N LEU A 314 -24.86 -13.70 -4.76
CA LEU A 314 -24.82 -12.56 -5.67
C LEU A 314 -24.00 -12.87 -6.92
N SER A 315 -22.86 -13.54 -6.76
CA SER A 315 -21.99 -13.96 -7.87
C SER A 315 -22.72 -14.93 -8.81
N GLU A 316 -23.46 -15.89 -8.25
CA GLU A 316 -24.28 -16.85 -9.01
C GLU A 316 -25.40 -16.12 -9.77
N GLN A 317 -26.15 -15.22 -9.11
CA GLN A 317 -27.19 -14.42 -9.74
C GLN A 317 -26.67 -13.56 -10.89
N VAL A 318 -25.52 -12.92 -10.73
CA VAL A 318 -24.88 -12.14 -11.81
C VAL A 318 -24.49 -13.05 -12.98
N SER A 319 -23.95 -14.24 -12.69
CA SER A 319 -23.59 -15.22 -13.73
C SER A 319 -24.84 -15.69 -14.51
N GLU A 320 -25.92 -16.00 -13.80
CA GLU A 320 -27.20 -16.41 -14.44
C GLU A 320 -27.83 -15.26 -15.24
N ALA A 321 -27.81 -14.03 -14.70
CA ALA A 321 -28.31 -12.86 -15.41
C ALA A 321 -27.55 -12.64 -16.73
N ARG A 322 -26.22 -12.75 -16.72
CA ARG A 322 -25.38 -12.66 -17.92
C ARG A 322 -25.69 -13.74 -18.95
N LYS A 323 -25.91 -15.00 -18.50
CA LYS A 323 -26.32 -16.10 -19.39
C LYS A 323 -27.67 -15.82 -20.04
N LYS A 324 -28.64 -15.33 -19.25
CA LYS A 324 -29.96 -14.97 -19.73
C LYS A 324 -29.91 -13.79 -20.71
N GLU A 325 -29.17 -12.74 -20.40
CA GLU A 325 -28.91 -11.61 -21.30
C GLU A 325 -28.33 -12.08 -22.63
N LYS A 326 -27.26 -12.89 -22.61
CA LYS A 326 -26.66 -13.43 -23.83
C LYS A 326 -27.65 -14.24 -24.68
N LYS A 327 -28.51 -15.05 -24.04
CA LYS A 327 -29.56 -15.78 -24.73
C LYS A 327 -30.57 -14.83 -25.38
N MET A 328 -31.04 -13.81 -24.65
CA MET A 328 -31.98 -12.82 -25.18
C MET A 328 -31.36 -12.02 -26.32
N LEU A 329 -30.10 -11.59 -26.20
CA LEU A 329 -29.38 -10.92 -27.28
C LEU A 329 -29.25 -11.81 -28.54
N SER A 330 -29.01 -13.11 -28.36
CA SER A 330 -28.98 -14.07 -29.48
C SER A 330 -30.33 -14.20 -30.18
N GLU A 331 -31.42 -14.20 -29.41
CA GLU A 331 -32.79 -14.23 -29.99
C GLU A 331 -33.12 -12.92 -30.74
N ILE A 332 -32.80 -11.77 -30.16
CA ILE A 332 -32.97 -10.47 -30.81
C ILE A 332 -32.12 -10.37 -32.10
N ALA A 333 -30.88 -10.87 -32.03
CA ALA A 333 -30.00 -10.89 -33.19
C ALA A 333 -30.61 -11.66 -34.40
N LYS A 334 -31.34 -12.76 -34.16
CA LYS A 334 -32.01 -13.50 -35.23
C LYS A 334 -33.08 -12.64 -35.94
N PHE A 335 -33.92 -11.94 -35.20
CA PHE A 335 -34.91 -11.04 -35.80
C PHE A 335 -34.24 -9.94 -36.62
N GLU A 336 -33.14 -9.37 -36.13
CA GLU A 336 -32.38 -8.37 -36.86
C GLU A 336 -31.71 -8.96 -38.12
N CYS A 337 -31.21 -10.19 -38.05
CA CYS A 337 -30.65 -10.90 -39.19
C CYS A 337 -31.71 -11.12 -40.26
N ASP A 338 -32.94 -11.56 -39.92
CA ASP A 338 -34.03 -11.76 -40.84
C ASP A 338 -34.44 -10.45 -41.51
N ARG A 339 -34.51 -9.34 -40.76
CA ARG A 339 -34.74 -8.00 -41.27
C ARG A 339 -33.67 -7.58 -42.30
N ILE A 340 -32.39 -7.79 -41.97
CA ILE A 340 -31.26 -7.44 -42.83
C ILE A 340 -31.26 -8.30 -44.09
N LYS A 341 -31.47 -9.60 -43.98
CA LYS A 341 -31.55 -10.53 -45.14
C LYS A 341 -32.66 -10.11 -46.11
N ALA A 342 -33.86 -9.84 -45.58
CA ALA A 342 -34.98 -9.37 -46.38
C ALA A 342 -34.73 -8.01 -47.05
N ALA A 343 -33.96 -7.12 -46.35
CA ALA A 343 -33.59 -5.82 -46.92
C ALA A 343 -32.53 -5.97 -48.03
N LEU A 344 -31.57 -6.90 -47.90
CA LEU A 344 -30.57 -7.23 -48.92
C LEU A 344 -31.15 -7.88 -50.17
N GLU A 345 -32.36 -8.39 -50.11
CA GLU A 345 -33.08 -8.89 -51.30
C GLU A 345 -33.55 -7.74 -52.20
N LYS A 346 -33.74 -6.57 -51.61
CA LYS A 346 -34.30 -5.38 -52.30
C LYS A 346 -33.27 -4.28 -52.56
N ASN A 347 -32.24 -4.20 -51.75
CA ASN A 347 -31.25 -3.13 -51.76
C ASN A 347 -29.85 -3.71 -51.58
N GLU A 348 -28.84 -3.17 -52.26
CA GLU A 348 -27.44 -3.57 -52.11
C GLU A 348 -26.79 -3.03 -50.80
N CYS A 349 -27.35 -2.00 -50.17
CA CYS A 349 -26.84 -1.38 -48.96
C CYS A 349 -27.89 -1.40 -47.86
N VAL A 350 -27.53 -1.86 -46.65
CA VAL A 350 -28.45 -1.94 -45.51
C VAL A 350 -27.81 -1.32 -44.28
N PHE A 351 -28.60 -0.45 -43.61
CA PHE A 351 -28.20 0.18 -42.35
C PHE A 351 -28.93 -0.42 -41.14
N SER A 352 -28.16 -0.62 -40.05
CA SER A 352 -28.69 -1.02 -38.76
C SER A 352 -28.06 -0.19 -37.65
N HIS A 353 -28.83 0.24 -36.66
CA HIS A 353 -28.36 0.97 -35.52
C HIS A 353 -28.95 0.39 -34.22
N ARG A 354 -28.07 0.15 -33.26
CA ARG A 354 -28.41 -0.33 -31.92
C ARG A 354 -27.84 0.62 -30.87
N ALA A 355 -28.71 1.37 -30.21
CA ALA A 355 -28.30 2.40 -29.26
C ALA A 355 -27.54 1.87 -28.07
N THR A 356 -28.01 0.78 -27.45
CA THR A 356 -27.53 0.25 -26.18
C THR A 356 -26.70 -1.03 -26.30
N ASP A 357 -26.72 -1.70 -27.47
CA ASP A 357 -26.01 -2.96 -27.63
C ASP A 357 -24.55 -2.74 -28.08
N GLY A 358 -23.68 -3.58 -27.58
CA GLY A 358 -22.25 -3.53 -27.89
C GLY A 358 -21.83 -4.39 -29.10
N LEU A 359 -20.51 -4.51 -29.28
CA LEU A 359 -19.90 -5.30 -30.34
C LEU A 359 -20.30 -6.79 -30.31
N ASP A 360 -20.66 -7.33 -29.16
CA ASP A 360 -21.08 -8.74 -29.02
C ASP A 360 -22.35 -9.00 -29.82
N PHE A 361 -23.34 -8.12 -29.73
CA PHE A 361 -24.54 -8.18 -30.53
C PHE A 361 -24.23 -8.02 -32.04
N VAL A 362 -23.41 -7.03 -32.40
CA VAL A 362 -23.03 -6.76 -33.79
C VAL A 362 -22.33 -7.99 -34.40
N ASN A 363 -21.43 -8.64 -33.64
CA ASN A 363 -20.74 -9.85 -34.08
C ASN A 363 -21.69 -11.06 -34.26
N LEU A 364 -22.71 -11.20 -33.38
CA LEU A 364 -23.75 -12.23 -33.56
C LEU A 364 -24.50 -12.01 -34.87
N VAL A 365 -24.94 -10.78 -35.17
CA VAL A 365 -25.62 -10.46 -36.39
C VAL A 365 -24.75 -10.74 -37.63
N ILE A 366 -23.49 -10.26 -37.61
CA ILE A 366 -22.57 -10.46 -38.75
C ILE A 366 -22.31 -11.95 -38.98
N PHE A 367 -22.14 -12.73 -37.94
CA PHE A 367 -21.90 -14.19 -38.06
C PHE A 367 -23.04 -14.87 -38.85
N GLU A 368 -24.28 -14.49 -38.59
CA GLU A 368 -25.48 -15.08 -39.23
C GLU A 368 -25.77 -14.58 -40.63
N ILE A 369 -25.36 -13.33 -40.96
CA ILE A 369 -25.66 -12.73 -42.30
C ILE A 369 -24.48 -12.79 -43.27
N LYS A 370 -23.30 -13.27 -42.81
CA LYS A 370 -22.03 -13.15 -43.53
C LYS A 370 -22.09 -13.66 -44.99
N GLU A 371 -22.69 -14.79 -45.24
CA GLU A 371 -22.76 -15.36 -46.61
C GLU A 371 -23.67 -14.52 -47.50
N VAL A 372 -24.87 -14.15 -47.04
CA VAL A 372 -25.81 -13.34 -47.80
C VAL A 372 -25.26 -11.94 -48.10
N ALA A 373 -24.58 -11.33 -47.09
CA ALA A 373 -24.00 -9.99 -47.28
C ALA A 373 -22.84 -9.99 -48.28
N LYS A 374 -21.99 -11.02 -48.31
CA LYS A 374 -20.92 -11.17 -49.31
C LYS A 374 -21.44 -11.33 -50.75
N GLU A 375 -22.53 -12.04 -50.91
CA GLU A 375 -23.11 -12.28 -52.25
C GLU A 375 -23.95 -11.10 -52.74
N ARG A 376 -24.70 -10.47 -51.86
CA ARG A 376 -25.75 -9.53 -52.29
C ARG A 376 -25.40 -8.06 -52.10
N GLY A 377 -24.61 -7.68 -51.09
CA GLY A 377 -24.37 -6.24 -50.85
C GLY A 377 -23.46 -5.92 -49.68
N VAL A 378 -23.74 -4.85 -48.95
CA VAL A 378 -23.01 -4.40 -47.79
C VAL A 378 -23.96 -4.00 -46.65
N VAL A 379 -23.57 -4.30 -45.43
CA VAL A 379 -24.30 -3.92 -44.22
C VAL A 379 -23.44 -3.01 -43.36
N VAL A 380 -23.99 -1.90 -42.93
CA VAL A 380 -23.39 -0.97 -41.98
C VAL A 380 -24.15 -1.07 -40.68
N ILE A 381 -23.49 -1.55 -39.63
CA ILE A 381 -24.08 -1.70 -38.29
C ILE A 381 -23.38 -0.74 -37.34
N CYS A 382 -24.15 0.13 -36.73
CA CYS A 382 -23.65 1.11 -35.73
C CYS A 382 -24.19 0.80 -34.35
N SER A 383 -23.36 1.04 -33.32
CA SER A 383 -23.81 1.00 -31.92
C SER A 383 -23.41 2.25 -31.16
N GLY A 384 -24.18 2.57 -30.11
CA GLY A 384 -23.99 3.73 -29.24
C GLY A 384 -25.03 4.85 -29.46
N GLU A 385 -25.11 5.75 -28.50
CA GLU A 385 -26.01 6.89 -28.45
C GLU A 385 -25.24 8.22 -28.55
N VAL A 386 -25.93 9.30 -28.86
CA VAL A 386 -25.35 10.66 -28.87
C VAL A 386 -24.67 10.97 -27.57
N LYS A 387 -23.44 11.51 -27.62
CA LYS A 387 -22.54 11.78 -26.49
C LYS A 387 -21.98 10.52 -25.76
N THR A 388 -22.15 9.35 -26.37
CA THR A 388 -21.51 8.12 -25.86
C THR A 388 -20.50 7.56 -26.84
N THR A 389 -19.67 6.63 -26.36
CA THR A 389 -18.78 5.86 -27.25
C THR A 389 -19.60 4.85 -28.04
N GLY A 390 -19.14 4.51 -29.24
CA GLY A 390 -19.82 3.50 -30.05
C GLY A 390 -18.88 2.73 -30.96
N SER A 391 -19.47 1.91 -31.80
CA SER A 391 -18.76 1.17 -32.84
C SER A 391 -19.51 1.20 -34.16
N ILE A 392 -18.76 1.10 -35.26
CA ILE A 392 -19.29 0.94 -36.61
C ILE A 392 -18.63 -0.33 -37.19
N VAL A 393 -19.42 -1.21 -37.72
CA VAL A 393 -18.93 -2.38 -38.46
C VAL A 393 -19.57 -2.37 -39.85
N ILE A 394 -18.74 -2.46 -40.88
CA ILE A 394 -19.13 -2.55 -42.28
C ILE A 394 -18.73 -3.93 -42.77
N PHE A 395 -19.68 -4.65 -43.35
CA PHE A 395 -19.43 -6.03 -43.79
C PHE A 395 -20.19 -6.36 -45.07
N GLY A 396 -19.54 -7.00 -46.06
CA GLY A 396 -20.17 -7.39 -47.32
C GLY A 396 -19.21 -7.48 -48.50
N LYS A 397 -19.69 -7.14 -49.72
CA LYS A 397 -18.86 -7.09 -50.93
C LYS A 397 -17.70 -6.12 -50.78
N PRO A 398 -16.43 -6.51 -51.09
CA PRO A 398 -15.25 -5.69 -50.88
C PRO A 398 -15.36 -4.28 -51.47
N ASP A 399 -15.80 -4.14 -52.69
CA ASP A 399 -15.91 -2.83 -53.39
C ASP A 399 -16.92 -1.90 -52.67
N LEU A 400 -18.05 -2.44 -52.24
CA LEU A 400 -19.05 -1.69 -51.47
C LEU A 400 -18.57 -1.35 -50.06
N VAL A 401 -17.79 -2.25 -49.42
CA VAL A 401 -17.16 -1.99 -48.10
C VAL A 401 -16.21 -0.82 -48.23
N GLU A 402 -15.31 -0.77 -49.23
CA GLU A 402 -14.37 0.34 -49.43
C GLU A 402 -15.11 1.66 -49.66
N HIS A 403 -16.14 1.66 -50.49
CA HIS A 403 -16.97 2.83 -50.73
C HIS A 403 -17.66 3.35 -49.46
N MET A 404 -18.23 2.41 -48.65
CA MET A 404 -18.90 2.78 -47.41
C MET A 404 -17.92 3.27 -46.34
N VAL A 405 -16.70 2.75 -46.29
CA VAL A 405 -15.64 3.22 -45.35
C VAL A 405 -15.32 4.70 -45.62
N ILE A 406 -15.27 5.13 -46.87
CA ILE A 406 -15.05 6.55 -47.24
C ILE A 406 -16.20 7.38 -46.70
N LYS A 407 -17.46 7.03 -47.05
CA LYS A 407 -18.66 7.75 -46.59
C LYS A 407 -18.73 7.82 -45.05
N VAL A 408 -18.40 6.71 -44.33
CA VAL A 408 -18.43 6.70 -42.87
C VAL A 408 -17.38 7.64 -42.27
N LYS A 409 -16.17 7.70 -42.82
CA LYS A 409 -15.10 8.58 -42.33
C LYS A 409 -15.39 10.05 -42.59
N ASP A 410 -16.09 10.35 -43.69
CA ASP A 410 -16.49 11.72 -44.02
C ASP A 410 -17.60 12.24 -43.08
N ILE A 411 -18.52 11.36 -42.68
CA ILE A 411 -19.65 11.70 -41.78
C ILE A 411 -19.24 11.67 -40.30
N VAL A 412 -18.48 10.64 -39.89
CA VAL A 412 -18.12 10.43 -38.48
C VAL A 412 -16.60 10.61 -38.29
N SER A 413 -16.21 11.87 -38.13
CA SER A 413 -14.78 12.24 -38.03
C SER A 413 -14.04 11.63 -36.84
N THR A 414 -14.78 11.26 -35.80
CA THR A 414 -14.24 10.62 -34.58
C THR A 414 -14.05 9.10 -34.72
N ALA A 415 -14.52 8.50 -35.83
CA ALA A 415 -14.40 7.07 -36.07
C ALA A 415 -12.96 6.68 -36.41
N LYS A 416 -12.35 5.85 -35.53
CA LYS A 416 -11.02 5.29 -35.75
C LYS A 416 -11.13 3.78 -35.90
N GLY A 417 -10.65 3.25 -37.00
CA GLY A 417 -10.77 1.83 -37.26
C GLY A 417 -9.91 1.35 -38.43
N GLY A 418 -9.99 0.06 -38.68
CA GLY A 418 -9.25 -0.63 -39.73
C GLY A 418 -10.00 -1.84 -40.23
N GLY A 419 -9.53 -2.37 -41.34
CA GLY A 419 -10.06 -3.55 -42.02
C GLY A 419 -9.75 -3.49 -43.49
N LYS A 420 -9.82 -4.61 -44.17
CA LYS A 420 -9.59 -4.73 -45.62
C LYS A 420 -10.47 -5.81 -46.21
N GLY A 421 -10.92 -5.62 -47.45
CA GLY A 421 -11.76 -6.56 -48.14
C GLY A 421 -13.19 -6.55 -47.58
N GLU A 422 -13.68 -7.69 -47.13
CA GLU A 422 -15.08 -7.92 -46.72
C GLU A 422 -15.52 -7.23 -45.43
N LYS A 423 -14.57 -6.77 -44.59
CA LYS A 423 -14.89 -6.22 -43.25
C LYS A 423 -14.04 -4.99 -42.92
N TRP A 424 -14.70 -3.95 -42.43
CA TRP A 424 -14.09 -2.83 -41.72
C TRP A 424 -14.77 -2.65 -40.36
N GLN A 425 -13.99 -2.32 -39.34
CA GLN A 425 -14.51 -2.06 -38.00
C GLN A 425 -13.82 -0.85 -37.40
N GLY A 426 -14.62 0.09 -36.89
CA GLY A 426 -14.15 1.30 -36.23
C GLY A 426 -14.81 1.51 -34.87
N LYS A 427 -14.06 2.17 -33.97
CA LYS A 427 -14.58 2.70 -32.72
C LYS A 427 -14.92 4.18 -32.93
N VAL A 428 -16.10 4.60 -32.50
CA VAL A 428 -16.51 6.00 -32.42
C VAL A 428 -16.20 6.47 -31.00
N ILE A 429 -15.39 7.52 -30.87
CA ILE A 429 -14.98 8.05 -29.55
C ILE A 429 -16.19 8.68 -28.87
N GLU A 430 -16.96 9.46 -29.63
CA GLU A 430 -18.16 10.11 -29.16
C GLU A 430 -19.08 10.38 -30.37
N TRP A 431 -20.33 9.91 -30.30
CA TRP A 431 -21.34 10.20 -31.32
C TRP A 431 -21.83 11.64 -31.22
N GLN A 432 -21.77 12.35 -32.31
CA GLN A 432 -22.34 13.71 -32.42
C GLN A 432 -23.79 13.66 -32.85
N LYS A 433 -24.53 14.73 -32.53
CA LYS A 433 -25.94 14.84 -32.90
C LYS A 433 -26.08 14.84 -34.42
N GLY A 434 -26.91 13.93 -34.97
CA GLY A 434 -27.21 13.83 -36.39
C GLY A 434 -26.29 12.91 -37.20
N GLU A 435 -25.18 12.41 -36.65
CA GLU A 435 -24.26 11.51 -37.38
C GLU A 435 -24.92 10.16 -37.72
N VAL A 436 -25.70 9.59 -36.81
CA VAL A 436 -26.40 8.32 -37.05
C VAL A 436 -27.45 8.46 -38.17
N GLU A 437 -28.21 9.54 -38.16
CA GLU A 437 -29.19 9.85 -39.17
C GLU A 437 -28.52 10.14 -40.54
N ALA A 438 -27.42 10.87 -40.53
CA ALA A 438 -26.62 11.13 -41.73
C ALA A 438 -26.07 9.84 -42.35
N LEU A 439 -25.53 8.92 -41.49
CA LEU A 439 -25.09 7.59 -41.93
C LEU A 439 -26.24 6.79 -42.53
N LYS A 440 -27.40 6.77 -41.86
CA LYS A 440 -28.58 6.06 -42.38
C LYS A 440 -28.97 6.55 -43.76
N SER A 441 -28.96 7.89 -43.97
CA SER A 441 -29.26 8.51 -45.27
C SER A 441 -28.21 8.19 -46.35
N ALA A 442 -26.92 8.21 -45.96
CA ALA A 442 -25.80 7.93 -46.86
C ALA A 442 -25.73 6.45 -47.29
N VAL A 443 -26.23 5.54 -46.47
CA VAL A 443 -26.32 4.09 -46.80
C VAL A 443 -27.53 3.81 -47.70
N ALA A 444 -28.59 4.62 -47.58
CA ALA A 444 -29.81 4.47 -48.41
C ALA A 444 -29.68 5.11 -49.82
N ALA A 445 -28.71 6.01 -49.99
CA ALA A 445 -28.37 6.68 -51.27
C ALA A 445 -27.30 5.86 -52.03
#